data_8891ef499e320c939e54a560e3e7899e
#
_entry.id   8891ef499e320c939e54a560e3e7899e
#
_cell.length_a   1.000
_cell.length_b   1.000
_cell.length_c   1.000
_cell.angle_alpha   90.00
_cell.angle_beta   90.00
_cell.angle_gamma   90.00
#
_symmetry.space_group_name_H-M   'P 1'
#
loop_
_entity.id
_entity.type
_entity.pdbx_description
1 polymer ?
#
loop_
_entity_poly.entity_id
_entity_poly.type
_entity_poly.pdbx_seq_one_letter_code
_entity_poly.pdbx_strand_id
1 'polypeptide(L)'
;SFLPGIEPEALELLRAQLEWVEVPGGSTLMAQGEPGESMYLTVSGRLRAYVRSDDGSSGPQRRVADMGRGQVIGEISLFTDAPRAATVVAVRDSVLVRLTKDVFKTLLASSAQVSIALTRQIIQRLQTGTAAHTATQERPVAMGLLPVSSGVDLQGFGQSLARQLGTIGRVRVVDSATVDAELHEPGIAQREGADATANRRIAMLLDEIEARNDFVLLLADPEPTPWTRRVSRHCDELLLLADAQAEPAIHPIEENCLLRRAPLAEAAEILVLLHPEGTQCPRGTQQWLDRRPVSDHVHVRPTLDRDMARLARIQSRTAVGLVLAGGGARGFAHLGIYRAL
;
A
#
# COMPACT_ATOMS: atom_id res chain seq x y z
N SER A 1 -7.29 -7.62 20.57
CA SER A 1 -6.58 -7.01 21.71
C SER A 1 -5.14 -6.73 21.29
N PHE A 2 -4.72 -5.46 21.24
CA PHE A 2 -3.38 -5.03 20.79
C PHE A 2 -2.30 -5.28 21.85
N LEU A 3 -2.69 -5.50 23.08
CA LEU A 3 -1.79 -5.80 24.20
C LEU A 3 -2.39 -6.99 24.97
N PRO A 4 -1.97 -8.21 24.67
CA PRO A 4 -2.43 -9.38 25.42
C PRO A 4 -1.90 -9.33 26.85
N GLY A 5 -2.78 -9.46 27.84
CA GLY A 5 -2.44 -9.55 29.25
C GLY A 5 -2.55 -8.26 30.06
N ILE A 6 -3.17 -7.20 29.54
CA ILE A 6 -3.51 -6.00 30.33
C ILE A 6 -4.91 -6.14 30.91
N GLU A 7 -5.08 -5.81 32.19
CA GLU A 7 -6.38 -5.78 32.84
C GLU A 7 -7.32 -4.74 32.23
N PRO A 8 -8.65 -4.99 32.21
CA PRO A 8 -9.64 -4.10 31.59
C PRO A 8 -9.58 -2.65 32.11
N GLU A 9 -9.32 -2.48 33.42
CA GLU A 9 -9.25 -1.14 34.02
C GLU A 9 -8.04 -0.33 33.56
N ALA A 10 -6.88 -0.97 33.39
CA ALA A 10 -5.68 -0.34 32.85
C ALA A 10 -5.85 -0.01 31.34
N LEU A 11 -6.65 -0.80 30.61
CA LEU A 11 -6.98 -0.56 29.20
C LEU A 11 -7.89 0.67 29.04
N GLU A 12 -8.86 0.88 29.94
CA GLU A 12 -9.73 2.06 29.91
C GLU A 12 -8.98 3.35 30.28
N LEU A 13 -8.08 3.31 31.25
CA LEU A 13 -7.19 4.43 31.56
C LEU A 13 -6.28 4.80 30.39
N LEU A 14 -5.74 3.80 29.70
CA LEU A 14 -4.98 3.97 28.49
C LEU A 14 -5.83 4.65 27.39
N ARG A 15 -7.04 4.14 27.15
CA ARG A 15 -7.94 4.67 26.12
C ARG A 15 -8.25 6.16 26.29
N ALA A 16 -8.41 6.62 27.52
CA ALA A 16 -8.74 8.01 27.82
C ALA A 16 -7.58 8.99 27.53
N GLN A 17 -6.35 8.50 27.45
CA GLN A 17 -5.13 9.31 27.26
C GLN A 17 -4.48 9.15 25.90
N LEU A 18 -5.05 8.31 25.03
CA LEU A 18 -4.55 8.07 23.70
C LEU A 18 -5.08 9.12 22.72
N GLU A 19 -4.18 9.73 21.97
CA GLU A 19 -4.51 10.67 20.92
C GLU A 19 -4.55 9.97 19.57
N TRP A 20 -5.65 10.10 18.84
CA TRP A 20 -5.72 9.62 17.47
C TRP A 20 -5.00 10.56 16.51
N VAL A 21 -4.13 10.01 15.68
CA VAL A 21 -3.33 10.74 14.69
C VAL A 21 -3.55 10.13 13.32
N GLU A 22 -3.97 10.93 12.36
CA GLU A 22 -4.09 10.56 10.97
C GLU A 22 -2.88 11.10 10.21
N VAL A 23 -2.19 10.24 9.48
CA VAL A 23 -1.00 10.59 8.71
C VAL A 23 -1.27 10.24 7.24
N PRO A 24 -1.42 11.26 6.38
CA PRO A 24 -1.62 11.03 4.96
C PRO A 24 -0.44 10.31 4.32
N GLY A 25 -0.71 9.47 3.32
CA GLY A 25 0.33 8.82 2.54
C GLY A 25 1.32 9.82 1.95
N GLY A 26 2.61 9.51 2.02
CA GLY A 26 3.72 10.38 1.64
C GLY A 26 4.14 11.40 2.71
N SER A 27 3.41 11.52 3.83
CA SER A 27 3.75 12.46 4.90
C SER A 27 4.75 11.86 5.88
N THR A 28 5.64 12.71 6.40
CA THR A 28 6.61 12.33 7.44
C THR A 28 5.95 12.37 8.81
N LEU A 29 5.99 11.25 9.54
CA LEU A 29 5.52 11.15 10.93
C LEU A 29 6.55 11.71 11.91
N MET A 30 7.84 11.44 11.69
CA MET A 30 8.97 11.93 12.49
C MET A 30 10.24 11.93 11.66
N ALA A 31 11.18 12.84 11.93
CA ALA A 31 12.46 12.92 11.24
C ALA A 31 13.61 12.40 12.13
N GLN A 32 14.61 11.77 11.49
CA GLN A 32 15.84 11.33 12.17
C GLN A 32 16.54 12.52 12.84
N GLY A 33 16.93 12.33 14.10
CA GLY A 33 17.61 13.35 14.90
C GLY A 33 16.68 14.28 15.70
N GLU A 34 15.36 14.26 15.46
CA GLU A 34 14.41 15.02 16.27
C GLU A 34 14.30 14.48 17.70
N PRO A 35 13.94 15.34 18.69
CA PRO A 35 13.63 14.89 20.04
C PRO A 35 12.46 13.88 20.06
N GLY A 36 12.59 12.85 20.87
CA GLY A 36 11.59 11.78 20.97
C GLY A 36 10.62 11.95 22.15
N GLU A 37 9.55 12.74 21.98
CA GLU A 37 8.59 13.06 23.05
C GLU A 37 7.32 12.19 23.01
N SER A 38 7.23 11.23 22.11
CA SER A 38 6.06 10.36 21.96
C SER A 38 6.39 9.05 21.24
N MET A 39 5.57 8.03 21.44
CA MET A 39 5.54 6.82 20.64
C MET A 39 4.18 6.68 19.96
N TYR A 40 4.11 5.85 18.94
CA TYR A 40 2.92 5.63 18.15
C TYR A 40 2.64 4.14 18.00
N LEU A 41 1.37 3.77 18.08
CA LEU A 41 0.89 2.43 17.73
C LEU A 41 0.14 2.52 16.40
N THR A 42 0.53 1.74 15.42
CA THR A 42 -0.17 1.69 14.14
C THR A 42 -1.48 0.92 14.28
N VAL A 43 -2.60 1.60 14.07
CA VAL A 43 -3.94 0.99 14.08
C VAL A 43 -4.30 0.52 12.68
N SER A 44 -3.97 1.31 11.66
CA SER A 44 -4.23 1.05 10.26
C SER A 44 -3.17 1.71 9.39
N GLY A 45 -2.91 1.16 8.21
CA GLY A 45 -2.00 1.72 7.24
C GLY A 45 -0.61 1.07 7.25
N ARG A 46 0.33 1.72 6.56
CA ARG A 46 1.72 1.24 6.45
C ARG A 46 2.68 2.42 6.51
N LEU A 47 3.71 2.27 7.33
CA LEU A 47 4.79 3.26 7.46
C LEU A 47 6.13 2.61 7.10
N ARG A 48 7.10 3.44 6.76
CA ARG A 48 8.43 3.01 6.37
C ARG A 48 9.49 3.86 7.05
N ALA A 49 10.52 3.22 7.58
CA ALA A 49 11.63 3.89 8.22
C ALA A 49 12.83 3.96 7.28
N TYR A 50 13.44 5.15 7.24
CA TYR A 50 14.65 5.45 6.50
C TYR A 50 15.71 6.00 7.42
N VAL A 51 16.96 5.58 7.21
CA VAL A 51 18.13 6.11 7.92
C VAL A 51 19.07 6.77 6.91
N ARG A 52 19.50 7.97 7.24
CA ARG A 52 20.56 8.66 6.53
C ARG A 52 21.91 8.25 7.17
N SER A 53 22.90 7.90 6.36
CA SER A 53 24.24 7.59 6.85
C SER A 53 24.91 8.83 7.45
N ASP A 54 25.59 8.68 8.60
CA ASP A 54 26.25 9.79 9.32
C ASP A 54 27.57 10.28 8.66
N ASP A 55 27.92 9.77 7.48
CA ASP A 55 29.17 10.10 6.77
C ASP A 55 29.16 11.48 6.06
N GLY A 56 28.16 12.31 6.32
CA GLY A 56 28.04 13.66 5.75
C GLY A 56 27.78 13.67 4.23
N SER A 57 27.65 12.52 3.60
CA SER A 57 27.28 12.43 2.21
C SER A 57 25.77 12.68 2.04
N SER A 58 25.40 13.45 1.02
CA SER A 58 24.01 13.61 0.56
C SER A 58 23.51 12.33 -0.13
N GLY A 59 23.93 11.15 0.37
CA GLY A 59 23.58 9.86 -0.16
C GLY A 59 22.08 9.53 0.00
N PRO A 60 21.57 8.59 -0.78
CA PRO A 60 20.18 8.16 -0.70
C PRO A 60 19.87 7.59 0.71
N GLN A 61 18.71 7.95 1.24
CA GLN A 61 18.21 7.38 2.50
C GLN A 61 18.03 5.86 2.33
N ARG A 62 18.61 5.08 3.24
CA ARG A 62 18.47 3.62 3.23
C ARG A 62 17.20 3.20 3.96
N ARG A 63 16.31 2.47 3.29
CA ARG A 63 15.17 1.80 3.92
C ARG A 63 15.68 0.78 4.95
N VAL A 64 15.13 0.84 6.17
CA VAL A 64 15.54 -0.04 7.28
C VAL A 64 14.39 -0.88 7.83
N ALA A 65 13.16 -0.44 7.73
CA ALA A 65 12.00 -1.20 8.19
C ALA A 65 10.70 -0.77 7.50
N ASP A 66 9.77 -1.70 7.37
CA ASP A 66 8.35 -1.45 7.11
C ASP A 66 7.54 -1.77 8.36
N MET A 67 6.54 -0.95 8.63
CA MET A 67 5.71 -1.03 9.83
C MET A 67 4.25 -0.98 9.45
N GLY A 68 3.51 -2.01 9.85
CA GLY A 68 2.07 -2.15 9.63
C GLY A 68 1.27 -2.17 10.92
N ARG A 69 0.02 -2.58 10.81
CA ARG A 69 -0.93 -2.67 11.92
C ARG A 69 -0.36 -3.43 13.12
N GLY A 70 -0.58 -2.89 14.33
CA GLY A 70 -0.16 -3.46 15.60
C GLY A 70 1.30 -3.22 15.96
N GLN A 71 2.08 -2.53 15.13
CA GLN A 71 3.47 -2.21 15.42
C GLN A 71 3.62 -0.86 16.10
N VAL A 72 4.58 -0.82 17.03
CA VAL A 72 4.95 0.39 17.78
C VAL A 72 6.09 1.11 17.10
N ILE A 73 6.09 2.43 17.12
CA ILE A 73 7.04 3.31 16.42
C ILE A 73 7.53 4.40 17.37
N GLY A 74 8.84 4.64 17.40
CA GLY A 74 9.46 5.72 18.19
C GLY A 74 9.61 5.41 19.67
N GLU A 75 9.42 4.15 20.07
CA GLU A 75 9.56 3.65 21.45
C GLU A 75 10.98 3.81 21.98
N ILE A 76 12.01 3.62 21.14
CA ILE A 76 13.41 3.66 21.55
C ILE A 76 13.75 4.98 22.22
N SER A 77 13.34 6.10 21.61
CA SER A 77 13.61 7.45 22.15
C SER A 77 12.96 7.70 23.51
N LEU A 78 11.84 7.04 23.83
CA LEU A 78 11.17 7.16 25.12
C LEU A 78 11.90 6.42 26.26
N PHE A 79 12.57 5.32 25.92
CA PHE A 79 13.33 4.54 26.89
C PHE A 79 14.77 5.03 27.09
N THR A 80 15.40 5.54 26.03
CA THR A 80 16.83 5.88 26.02
C THR A 80 17.09 7.37 26.12
N ASP A 81 16.05 8.21 26.05
CA ASP A 81 16.14 9.67 25.92
C ASP A 81 16.96 10.12 24.69
N ALA A 82 17.26 9.19 23.77
CA ALA A 82 18.00 9.48 22.55
C ALA A 82 17.08 10.14 21.47
N PRO A 83 17.64 10.90 20.54
CA PRO A 83 16.91 11.41 19.38
C PRO A 83 16.32 10.29 18.52
N ARG A 84 15.39 10.64 17.62
CA ARG A 84 14.79 9.70 16.67
C ARG A 84 15.86 9.00 15.84
N ALA A 85 15.90 7.68 15.86
CA ALA A 85 16.92 6.89 15.16
C ALA A 85 16.70 6.84 13.63
N ALA A 86 15.50 7.15 13.14
CA ALA A 86 15.15 7.10 11.73
C ALA A 86 14.06 8.12 11.38
N THR A 87 14.02 8.52 10.11
CA THR A 87 12.88 9.23 9.53
C THR A 87 11.80 8.20 9.19
N VAL A 88 10.57 8.41 9.66
CA VAL A 88 9.43 7.54 9.40
C VAL A 88 8.40 8.27 8.56
N VAL A 89 8.04 7.66 7.44
CA VAL A 89 7.10 8.20 6.44
C VAL A 89 5.91 7.24 6.31
N ALA A 90 4.71 7.78 6.21
CA ALA A 90 3.55 7.00 5.87
C ALA A 90 3.59 6.64 4.37
N VAL A 91 3.64 5.36 4.04
CA VAL A 91 3.62 4.88 2.64
C VAL A 91 2.22 5.04 2.06
N ARG A 92 1.21 4.87 2.91
CA ARG A 92 -0.22 5.08 2.59
C ARG A 92 -0.92 5.79 3.74
N ASP A 93 -2.16 6.26 3.52
CA ASP A 93 -2.97 6.87 4.58
C ASP A 93 -2.97 5.94 5.80
N SER A 94 -2.51 6.46 6.94
CA SER A 94 -2.28 5.68 8.14
C SER A 94 -2.97 6.31 9.35
N VAL A 95 -3.55 5.45 10.19
CA VAL A 95 -4.18 5.85 11.45
C VAL A 95 -3.34 5.29 12.59
N LEU A 96 -2.91 6.16 13.47
CA LEU A 96 -2.05 5.85 14.60
C LEU A 96 -2.71 6.29 15.89
N VAL A 97 -2.23 5.71 16.98
CA VAL A 97 -2.50 6.18 18.32
C VAL A 97 -1.20 6.68 18.93
N ARG A 98 -1.17 7.94 19.34
CA ARG A 98 -0.03 8.58 19.98
C ARG A 98 -0.09 8.42 21.48
N LEU A 99 1.03 8.09 22.09
CA LEU A 99 1.28 8.08 23.51
C LEU A 99 2.44 9.04 23.81
N THR A 100 2.20 10.07 24.61
CA THR A 100 3.24 11.01 25.04
C THR A 100 4.17 10.40 26.08
N LYS A 101 5.38 10.96 26.22
CA LYS A 101 6.41 10.51 27.17
C LYS A 101 5.92 10.55 28.62
N ASP A 102 5.17 11.57 29.00
CA ASP A 102 4.67 11.73 30.37
C ASP A 102 3.61 10.67 30.72
N VAL A 103 2.67 10.43 29.79
CA VAL A 103 1.66 9.39 29.92
C VAL A 103 2.32 8.01 29.97
N PHE A 104 3.33 7.79 29.12
CA PHE A 104 4.11 6.55 29.09
C PHE A 104 4.82 6.30 30.45
N LYS A 105 5.50 7.31 31.01
CA LYS A 105 6.16 7.21 32.32
C LYS A 105 5.15 6.92 33.44
N THR A 106 4.00 7.57 33.41
CA THR A 106 2.91 7.34 34.38
C THR A 106 2.39 5.89 34.29
N LEU A 107 2.21 5.36 33.09
CA LEU A 107 1.78 3.98 32.86
C LEU A 107 2.81 2.95 33.35
N LEU A 108 4.09 3.20 33.07
CA LEU A 108 5.17 2.33 33.59
C LEU A 108 5.22 2.30 35.11
N ALA A 109 4.95 3.44 35.77
CA ALA A 109 4.92 3.53 37.22
C ALA A 109 3.67 2.88 37.86
N SER A 110 2.54 2.87 37.14
CA SER A 110 1.25 2.40 37.65
C SER A 110 1.00 0.91 37.45
N SER A 111 1.66 0.24 36.49
CA SER A 111 1.41 -1.17 36.19
C SER A 111 2.67 -1.93 35.73
N ALA A 112 3.10 -2.87 36.57
CA ALA A 112 4.19 -3.79 36.21
C ALA A 112 3.86 -4.66 35.01
N GLN A 113 2.59 -4.99 34.77
CA GLN A 113 2.15 -5.80 33.62
C GLN A 113 2.31 -5.04 32.32
N VAL A 114 2.00 -3.74 32.27
CA VAL A 114 2.22 -2.87 31.12
C VAL A 114 3.70 -2.77 30.81
N SER A 115 4.54 -2.59 31.83
CA SER A 115 6.00 -2.53 31.68
C SER A 115 6.55 -3.82 31.08
N ILE A 116 6.12 -4.97 31.54
CA ILE A 116 6.54 -6.29 31.03
C ILE A 116 6.07 -6.50 29.58
N ALA A 117 4.82 -6.15 29.26
CA ALA A 117 4.27 -6.30 27.92
C ALA A 117 5.02 -5.44 26.89
N LEU A 118 5.29 -4.18 27.22
CA LEU A 118 6.06 -3.26 26.37
C LEU A 118 7.51 -3.71 26.21
N THR A 119 8.16 -4.11 27.30
CA THR A 119 9.54 -4.63 27.27
C THR A 119 9.64 -5.88 26.37
N ARG A 120 8.66 -6.79 26.46
CA ARG A 120 8.62 -7.99 25.62
C ARG A 120 8.46 -7.65 24.14
N GLN A 121 7.61 -6.69 23.80
CA GLN A 121 7.48 -6.22 22.41
C GLN A 121 8.78 -5.63 21.87
N ILE A 122 9.49 -4.83 22.69
CA ILE A 122 10.77 -4.23 22.29
C ILE A 122 11.83 -5.30 22.08
N ILE A 123 11.93 -6.27 22.99
CA ILE A 123 12.88 -7.40 22.87
C ILE A 123 12.59 -8.19 21.58
N GLN A 124 11.33 -8.51 21.30
CA GLN A 124 10.95 -9.19 20.06
C GLN A 124 11.36 -8.40 18.82
N ARG A 125 11.20 -7.09 18.86
CA ARG A 125 11.57 -6.22 17.72
C ARG A 125 13.09 -6.12 17.54
N LEU A 126 13.85 -6.03 18.60
CA LEU A 126 15.33 -6.06 18.53
C LEU A 126 15.83 -7.39 17.97
N GLN A 127 15.17 -8.49 18.30
CA GLN A 127 15.49 -9.82 17.78
C GLN A 127 15.12 -10.00 16.29
N THR A 128 14.00 -9.40 15.86
CA THR A 128 13.57 -9.46 14.45
C THR A 128 14.23 -8.40 13.57
N GLY A 129 14.66 -7.28 14.13
CA GLY A 129 15.34 -6.18 13.41
C GLY A 129 16.76 -6.50 12.94
N THR A 130 17.37 -7.56 13.45
CA THR A 130 18.69 -8.07 12.99
C THR A 130 18.61 -8.98 11.76
N ALA A 131 17.44 -9.47 11.39
CA ALA A 131 17.23 -10.12 10.10
C ALA A 131 17.07 -9.02 9.05
N ALA A 132 18.18 -8.66 8.38
CA ALA A 132 18.14 -7.81 7.20
C ALA A 132 17.09 -8.38 6.24
N HIS A 133 15.95 -7.68 6.12
CA HIS A 133 14.98 -7.97 5.07
C HIS A 133 15.71 -7.70 3.75
N THR A 134 16.25 -8.75 3.15
CA THR A 134 16.46 -8.79 1.71
C THR A 134 15.15 -8.32 1.10
N ALA A 135 15.19 -7.23 0.35
CA ALA A 135 14.05 -6.65 -0.33
C ALA A 135 13.55 -7.63 -1.39
N THR A 136 12.93 -8.71 -0.94
CA THR A 136 12.02 -9.48 -1.75
C THR A 136 10.85 -8.53 -1.99
N GLN A 137 10.61 -8.19 -3.23
CA GLN A 137 9.48 -7.36 -3.63
C GLN A 137 8.22 -8.09 -3.15
N GLU A 138 7.69 -7.66 -1.98
CA GLU A 138 6.51 -8.29 -1.40
C GLU A 138 5.36 -8.18 -2.40
N ARG A 139 4.59 -9.25 -2.51
CA ARG A 139 3.38 -9.28 -3.32
C ARG A 139 2.42 -8.18 -2.84
N PRO A 140 1.88 -7.34 -3.75
CA PRO A 140 0.92 -6.33 -3.36
C PRO A 140 -0.35 -7.01 -2.84
N VAL A 141 -0.85 -6.57 -1.69
CA VAL A 141 -2.13 -7.03 -1.15
C VAL A 141 -3.25 -6.14 -1.67
N ALA A 142 -3.10 -4.82 -1.59
CA ALA A 142 -4.08 -3.86 -2.08
C ALA A 142 -3.67 -3.28 -3.44
N MET A 143 -4.52 -3.46 -4.44
CA MET A 143 -4.34 -2.94 -5.80
C MET A 143 -5.49 -2.00 -6.14
N GLY A 144 -5.17 -0.75 -6.51
CA GLY A 144 -6.14 0.24 -6.97
C GLY A 144 -6.34 0.17 -8.47
N LEU A 145 -7.57 0.10 -8.92
CA LEU A 145 -7.95 0.17 -10.32
C LEU A 145 -8.51 1.56 -10.62
N LEU A 146 -7.80 2.34 -11.43
CA LEU A 146 -8.17 3.72 -11.77
C LEU A 146 -8.37 3.85 -13.28
N PRO A 147 -9.53 4.36 -13.75
CA PRO A 147 -9.71 4.64 -15.16
C PRO A 147 -8.96 5.93 -15.51
N VAL A 148 -8.11 5.89 -16.54
CA VAL A 148 -7.36 7.03 -17.07
C VAL A 148 -7.70 7.34 -18.52
N SER A 149 -8.81 6.80 -19.00
CA SER A 149 -9.52 7.20 -20.22
C SER A 149 -11.02 6.96 -20.05
N SER A 150 -11.83 7.65 -20.85
CA SER A 150 -13.27 7.47 -20.85
C SER A 150 -13.68 6.08 -21.39
N GLY A 151 -14.83 5.58 -20.93
CA GLY A 151 -15.42 4.34 -21.47
C GLY A 151 -14.82 3.02 -20.93
N VAL A 152 -13.91 3.07 -19.96
CA VAL A 152 -13.36 1.87 -19.33
C VAL A 152 -14.42 1.20 -18.45
N ASP A 153 -14.75 -0.06 -18.73
CA ASP A 153 -15.58 -0.90 -17.86
C ASP A 153 -14.74 -1.41 -16.66
N LEU A 154 -14.67 -0.55 -15.63
CA LEU A 154 -13.88 -0.83 -14.45
C LEU A 154 -14.42 -2.03 -13.65
N GLN A 155 -15.74 -2.16 -13.56
CA GLN A 155 -16.39 -3.25 -12.83
C GLN A 155 -16.17 -4.60 -13.51
N GLY A 156 -16.42 -4.68 -14.82
CA GLY A 156 -16.19 -5.90 -15.58
C GLY A 156 -14.72 -6.33 -15.59
N PHE A 157 -13.81 -5.35 -15.73
CA PHE A 157 -12.38 -5.60 -15.65
C PHE A 157 -11.97 -6.11 -14.25
N GLY A 158 -12.41 -5.45 -13.19
CA GLY A 158 -12.12 -5.81 -11.80
C GLY A 158 -12.62 -7.22 -11.46
N GLN A 159 -13.84 -7.57 -11.88
CA GLN A 159 -14.39 -8.91 -11.69
C GLN A 159 -13.62 -9.98 -12.47
N SER A 160 -13.20 -9.68 -13.70
CA SER A 160 -12.41 -10.60 -14.52
C SER A 160 -11.02 -10.84 -13.90
N LEU A 161 -10.35 -9.78 -13.45
CA LEU A 161 -9.07 -9.90 -12.75
C LEU A 161 -9.22 -10.68 -11.43
N ALA A 162 -10.27 -10.38 -10.65
CA ALA A 162 -10.56 -11.08 -9.40
C ALA A 162 -10.77 -12.58 -9.61
N ARG A 163 -11.45 -12.98 -10.69
CA ARG A 163 -11.64 -14.40 -11.05
C ARG A 163 -10.30 -15.09 -11.30
N GLN A 164 -9.38 -14.46 -12.01
CA GLN A 164 -8.06 -15.03 -12.29
C GLN A 164 -7.16 -15.07 -11.04
N LEU A 165 -7.14 -14.01 -10.24
CA LEU A 165 -6.43 -13.99 -8.95
C LEU A 165 -7.01 -15.00 -7.96
N GLY A 166 -8.32 -15.27 -8.04
CA GLY A 166 -9.02 -16.26 -7.23
C GLY A 166 -8.51 -17.69 -7.40
N THR A 167 -7.80 -17.97 -8.50
CA THR A 167 -7.11 -19.28 -8.69
C THR A 167 -5.81 -19.37 -7.89
N ILE A 168 -5.31 -18.25 -7.38
CA ILE A 168 -4.02 -18.13 -6.68
C ILE A 168 -4.22 -17.91 -5.17
N GLY A 169 -5.26 -17.17 -4.79
CA GLY A 169 -5.53 -16.83 -3.40
C GLY A 169 -6.92 -16.24 -3.21
N ARG A 170 -7.24 -15.85 -1.96
CA ARG A 170 -8.51 -15.21 -1.62
C ARG A 170 -8.52 -13.77 -2.14
N VAL A 171 -9.56 -13.40 -2.85
CA VAL A 171 -9.70 -12.08 -3.47
C VAL A 171 -10.95 -11.38 -2.97
N ARG A 172 -10.85 -10.10 -2.68
CA ARG A 172 -11.99 -9.21 -2.40
C ARG A 172 -11.97 -8.01 -3.33
N VAL A 173 -13.09 -7.74 -3.97
CA VAL A 173 -13.32 -6.51 -4.73
C VAL A 173 -14.10 -5.55 -3.85
N VAL A 174 -13.67 -4.28 -3.82
CA VAL A 174 -14.25 -3.23 -2.98
C VAL A 174 -14.36 -1.95 -3.80
N ASP A 175 -15.54 -1.37 -3.84
CA ASP A 175 -15.84 -0.05 -4.39
C ASP A 175 -16.47 0.84 -3.32
N SER A 176 -16.82 2.08 -3.66
CA SER A 176 -17.44 3.04 -2.74
C SER A 176 -18.76 2.50 -2.16
N ALA A 177 -19.57 1.84 -2.98
CA ALA A 177 -20.85 1.27 -2.55
C ALA A 177 -20.66 0.12 -1.57
N THR A 178 -19.64 -0.72 -1.76
CA THR A 178 -19.24 -1.79 -0.84
C THR A 178 -18.89 -1.23 0.54
N VAL A 179 -18.11 -0.15 0.58
CA VAL A 179 -17.73 0.50 1.84
C VAL A 179 -18.95 1.07 2.57
N ASP A 180 -19.84 1.74 1.85
CA ASP A 180 -21.09 2.28 2.40
C ASP A 180 -21.96 1.17 3.01
N ALA A 181 -22.07 0.05 2.31
CA ALA A 181 -22.85 -1.11 2.76
C ALA A 181 -22.24 -1.78 3.99
N GLU A 182 -20.93 -2.03 4.00
CA GLU A 182 -20.22 -2.69 5.12
C GLU A 182 -20.23 -1.83 6.39
N LEU A 183 -20.15 -0.50 6.25
CA LEU A 183 -20.20 0.43 7.38
C LEU A 183 -21.64 0.84 7.77
N HIS A 184 -22.65 0.36 7.04
CA HIS A 184 -24.07 0.65 7.24
C HIS A 184 -24.35 2.16 7.24
N GLU A 185 -23.64 2.92 6.40
CA GLU A 185 -23.75 4.38 6.32
C GLU A 185 -23.60 4.87 4.89
N PRO A 186 -24.72 5.13 4.19
CA PRO A 186 -24.69 5.61 2.81
C PRO A 186 -23.88 6.89 2.63
N GLY A 187 -22.99 6.92 1.65
CA GLY A 187 -22.17 8.08 1.31
C GLY A 187 -20.94 8.29 2.20
N ILE A 188 -20.65 7.38 3.16
CA ILE A 188 -19.47 7.51 4.01
C ILE A 188 -18.18 7.48 3.20
N ALA A 189 -18.12 6.67 2.12
CA ALA A 189 -16.96 6.57 1.24
C ALA A 189 -16.62 7.89 0.55
N GLN A 190 -17.62 8.77 0.37
CA GLN A 190 -17.51 10.07 -0.29
C GLN A 190 -17.27 11.23 0.68
N ARG A 191 -17.11 10.98 1.97
CA ARG A 191 -16.78 12.04 2.91
C ARG A 191 -15.34 12.51 2.74
N GLU A 192 -15.14 13.81 2.74
CA GLU A 192 -13.82 14.41 2.59
C GLU A 192 -12.95 14.23 3.83
N GLY A 193 -11.63 14.39 3.67
CA GLY A 193 -10.61 14.13 4.69
C GLY A 193 -10.74 14.94 6.00
N ALA A 194 -11.67 15.89 6.11
CA ALA A 194 -11.98 16.60 7.35
C ALA A 194 -12.79 15.77 8.37
N ASP A 195 -13.49 14.71 7.93
CA ASP A 195 -14.22 13.81 8.84
C ASP A 195 -13.29 12.68 9.36
N ALA A 196 -12.56 12.98 10.43
CA ALA A 196 -11.64 12.06 11.07
C ALA A 196 -12.32 10.74 11.52
N THR A 197 -13.61 10.78 11.87
CA THR A 197 -14.34 9.58 12.29
C THR A 197 -14.63 8.67 11.11
N ALA A 198 -15.11 9.22 10.00
CA ALA A 198 -15.32 8.48 8.76
C ALA A 198 -14.00 7.89 8.23
N ASN A 199 -12.92 8.68 8.21
CA ASN A 199 -11.60 8.24 7.78
C ASN A 199 -11.12 7.02 8.57
N ARG A 200 -11.22 7.06 9.89
CA ARG A 200 -10.82 5.93 10.77
C ARG A 200 -11.65 4.69 10.52
N ARG A 201 -12.99 4.83 10.41
CA ARG A 201 -13.87 3.69 10.16
C ARG A 201 -13.56 3.02 8.82
N ILE A 202 -13.36 3.80 7.76
CA ILE A 202 -12.99 3.28 6.45
C ILE A 202 -11.60 2.61 6.50
N ALA A 203 -10.60 3.27 7.10
CA ALA A 203 -9.26 2.71 7.21
C ALA A 203 -9.24 1.38 7.97
N MET A 204 -9.98 1.28 9.08
CA MET A 204 -10.10 0.03 9.84
C MET A 204 -10.81 -1.07 9.06
N LEU A 205 -11.86 -0.73 8.30
CA LEU A 205 -12.55 -1.67 7.42
C LEU A 205 -11.62 -2.23 6.34
N LEU A 206 -10.89 -1.35 5.65
CA LEU A 206 -9.96 -1.78 4.59
C LEU A 206 -8.85 -2.68 5.14
N ASP A 207 -8.27 -2.33 6.30
CA ASP A 207 -7.27 -3.17 6.98
C ASP A 207 -7.85 -4.54 7.39
N GLU A 208 -9.11 -4.60 7.83
CA GLU A 208 -9.76 -5.86 8.16
C GLU A 208 -10.00 -6.74 6.93
N ILE A 209 -10.38 -6.12 5.80
CA ILE A 209 -10.51 -6.80 4.51
C ILE A 209 -9.15 -7.34 4.05
N GLU A 210 -8.09 -6.53 4.12
CA GLU A 210 -6.73 -6.95 3.75
C GLU A 210 -6.21 -8.10 4.63
N ALA A 211 -6.47 -8.06 5.93
CA ALA A 211 -6.05 -9.13 6.85
C ALA A 211 -6.70 -10.50 6.54
N ARG A 212 -7.85 -10.51 5.88
CA ARG A 212 -8.60 -11.74 5.55
C ARG A 212 -8.39 -12.24 4.14
N ASN A 213 -7.78 -11.43 3.26
CA ASN A 213 -7.63 -11.74 1.85
C ASN A 213 -6.17 -11.67 1.42
N ASP A 214 -5.84 -12.45 0.40
CA ASP A 214 -4.51 -12.46 -0.21
C ASP A 214 -4.36 -11.35 -1.24
N PHE A 215 -5.49 -10.88 -1.81
CA PHE A 215 -5.58 -9.78 -2.77
C PHE A 215 -6.84 -8.96 -2.51
N VAL A 216 -6.71 -7.65 -2.56
CA VAL A 216 -7.83 -6.70 -2.47
C VAL A 216 -7.77 -5.77 -3.68
N LEU A 217 -8.83 -5.75 -4.47
CA LEU A 217 -8.99 -4.85 -5.61
C LEU A 217 -9.88 -3.69 -5.20
N LEU A 218 -9.32 -2.49 -5.10
CA LEU A 218 -10.06 -1.28 -4.82
C LEU A 218 -10.41 -0.58 -6.14
N LEU A 219 -11.68 -0.54 -6.49
CA LEU A 219 -12.17 0.11 -7.69
C LEU A 219 -12.44 1.58 -7.41
N ALA A 220 -11.77 2.46 -8.13
CA ALA A 220 -12.03 3.90 -8.07
C ALA A 220 -13.38 4.23 -8.71
N ASP A 221 -13.94 5.39 -8.38
CA ASP A 221 -15.05 5.94 -9.14
C ASP A 221 -14.55 6.48 -10.50
N PRO A 222 -15.43 6.71 -11.49
CA PRO A 222 -15.06 7.27 -12.78
C PRO A 222 -14.52 8.72 -12.71
N GLU A 223 -14.80 9.40 -11.62
CA GLU A 223 -14.44 10.80 -11.36
C GLU A 223 -13.43 10.90 -10.20
N PRO A 224 -12.71 12.03 -10.04
CA PRO A 224 -11.77 12.23 -8.93
C PRO A 224 -12.48 12.53 -7.60
N THR A 225 -13.34 11.61 -7.16
CA THR A 225 -14.10 11.68 -5.92
C THR A 225 -13.20 11.52 -4.68
N PRO A 226 -13.72 11.79 -3.46
CA PRO A 226 -13.01 11.46 -2.22
C PRO A 226 -12.60 9.98 -2.12
N TRP A 227 -13.46 9.06 -2.57
CA TRP A 227 -13.13 7.65 -2.64
C TRP A 227 -11.96 7.36 -3.61
N THR A 228 -12.00 7.91 -4.83
CA THR A 228 -10.91 7.77 -5.81
C THR A 228 -9.59 8.28 -5.27
N ARG A 229 -9.58 9.43 -4.57
CA ARG A 229 -8.38 9.94 -3.90
C ARG A 229 -7.88 9.00 -2.80
N ARG A 230 -8.77 8.37 -2.05
CA ARG A 230 -8.43 7.38 -1.04
C ARG A 230 -7.81 6.14 -1.68
N VAL A 231 -8.41 5.58 -2.72
CA VAL A 231 -7.86 4.44 -3.48
C VAL A 231 -6.43 4.74 -3.93
N SER A 232 -6.19 5.93 -4.50
CA SER A 232 -4.86 6.31 -5.00
C SER A 232 -3.78 6.38 -3.92
N ARG A 233 -4.14 6.60 -2.64
CA ARG A 233 -3.20 6.73 -1.52
C ARG A 233 -3.11 5.48 -0.64
N HIS A 234 -4.10 4.59 -0.74
CA HIS A 234 -4.20 3.42 0.12
C HIS A 234 -3.48 2.19 -0.45
N CYS A 235 -3.43 2.05 -1.79
CA CYS A 235 -2.97 0.85 -2.46
C CYS A 235 -1.45 0.70 -2.50
N ASP A 236 -0.98 -0.54 -2.54
CA ASP A 236 0.43 -0.90 -2.75
C ASP A 236 0.84 -0.68 -4.22
N GLU A 237 -0.10 -0.96 -5.15
CA GLU A 237 0.07 -0.74 -6.59
C GLU A 237 -1.20 -0.14 -7.19
N LEU A 238 -1.02 0.66 -8.23
CA LEU A 238 -2.11 1.28 -8.99
C LEU A 238 -2.08 0.79 -10.43
N LEU A 239 -3.18 0.19 -10.86
CA LEU A 239 -3.43 -0.18 -12.25
C LEU A 239 -4.19 0.96 -12.93
N LEU A 240 -3.50 1.69 -13.81
CA LEU A 240 -4.05 2.79 -14.59
C LEU A 240 -4.64 2.22 -15.88
N LEU A 241 -5.95 2.09 -15.94
CA LEU A 241 -6.66 1.45 -17.04
C LEU A 241 -6.99 2.46 -18.14
N ALA A 242 -6.47 2.26 -19.32
CA ALA A 242 -6.71 3.12 -20.47
C ALA A 242 -7.20 2.32 -21.68
N ASP A 243 -8.19 2.81 -22.40
CA ASP A 243 -8.50 2.35 -23.75
C ASP A 243 -7.35 2.72 -24.68
N ALA A 244 -6.64 1.73 -25.22
CA ALA A 244 -5.50 1.94 -26.09
C ALA A 244 -5.83 2.66 -27.39
N GLN A 245 -7.11 2.73 -27.78
CA GLN A 245 -7.60 3.45 -28.96
C GLN A 245 -7.97 4.91 -28.65
N ALA A 246 -8.09 5.28 -27.37
CA ALA A 246 -8.36 6.65 -26.97
C ALA A 246 -7.13 7.56 -27.15
N GLU A 247 -7.36 8.85 -27.16
CA GLU A 247 -6.28 9.84 -27.14
C GLU A 247 -5.54 9.78 -25.79
N PRO A 248 -4.19 9.72 -25.79
CA PRO A 248 -3.39 9.60 -24.54
C PRO A 248 -3.29 10.95 -23.80
N ALA A 249 -4.41 11.65 -23.62
CA ALA A 249 -4.48 12.87 -22.81
C ALA A 249 -4.40 12.55 -21.30
N ILE A 250 -3.98 13.52 -20.49
CA ILE A 250 -4.03 13.39 -19.03
C ILE A 250 -5.49 13.42 -18.61
N HIS A 251 -5.89 12.39 -17.85
CA HIS A 251 -7.25 12.27 -17.33
C HIS A 251 -7.42 13.07 -16.02
N PRO A 252 -8.61 13.62 -15.72
CA PRO A 252 -8.86 14.34 -14.46
C PRO A 252 -8.48 13.57 -13.18
N ILE A 253 -8.61 12.25 -13.17
CA ILE A 253 -8.16 11.39 -12.06
C ILE A 253 -6.63 11.47 -11.88
N GLU A 254 -5.86 11.43 -12.97
CA GLU A 254 -4.41 11.55 -12.89
C GLU A 254 -4.01 12.92 -12.34
N GLU A 255 -4.61 13.98 -12.87
CA GLU A 255 -4.32 15.35 -12.45
C GLU A 255 -4.63 15.59 -10.98
N ASN A 256 -5.77 15.10 -10.49
CA ASN A 256 -6.25 15.37 -9.14
C ASN A 256 -5.79 14.34 -8.09
N CYS A 257 -5.51 13.09 -8.49
CA CYS A 257 -5.23 12.01 -7.55
C CYS A 257 -3.79 11.50 -7.61
N LEU A 258 -3.08 11.66 -8.74
CA LEU A 258 -1.73 11.12 -8.92
C LEU A 258 -0.66 12.22 -8.93
N LEU A 259 -0.79 13.24 -9.78
CA LEU A 259 0.21 14.30 -9.93
C LEU A 259 0.37 15.19 -8.69
N ARG A 260 -0.61 15.20 -7.80
CA ARG A 260 -0.60 15.96 -6.54
C ARG A 260 -0.16 15.14 -5.32
N ARG A 261 0.23 13.87 -5.52
CA ARG A 261 0.74 13.05 -4.40
C ARG A 261 2.10 13.53 -3.94
N ALA A 262 2.38 13.31 -2.66
CA ALA A 262 3.71 13.60 -2.12
C ALA A 262 4.75 12.67 -2.78
N PRO A 263 5.99 13.16 -3.03
CA PRO A 263 7.03 12.39 -3.76
C PRO A 263 7.41 11.05 -3.12
N LEU A 264 7.08 10.85 -1.84
CA LEU A 264 7.38 9.64 -1.07
C LEU A 264 6.22 8.63 -1.02
N ALA A 265 5.08 8.92 -1.69
CA ALA A 265 4.02 7.94 -1.87
C ALA A 265 4.44 6.95 -2.97
N GLU A 266 4.99 5.82 -2.58
CA GLU A 266 5.64 4.84 -3.48
C GLU A 266 4.70 3.74 -4.00
N ALA A 267 3.41 3.98 -4.20
CA ALA A 267 2.60 3.03 -4.94
C ALA A 267 3.14 2.91 -6.37
N ALA A 268 3.52 1.72 -6.78
CA ALA A 268 3.94 1.48 -8.16
C ALA A 268 2.76 1.72 -9.11
N GLU A 269 2.95 2.57 -10.11
CA GLU A 269 1.95 2.84 -11.14
C GLU A 269 2.22 1.97 -12.35
N ILE A 270 1.23 1.18 -12.75
CA ILE A 270 1.30 0.28 -13.89
C ILE A 270 0.23 0.70 -14.89
N LEU A 271 0.64 1.09 -16.08
CA LEU A 271 -0.29 1.43 -17.16
C LEU A 271 -0.81 0.15 -17.83
N VAL A 272 -2.12 -0.05 -17.78
CA VAL A 272 -2.79 -1.19 -18.42
C VAL A 272 -3.54 -0.69 -19.66
N LEU A 273 -2.98 -0.95 -20.84
CA LEU A 273 -3.56 -0.58 -22.10
C LEU A 273 -4.56 -1.65 -22.57
N LEU A 274 -5.83 -1.28 -22.60
CA LEU A 274 -6.94 -2.17 -22.94
C LEU A 274 -7.15 -2.16 -24.46
N HIS A 275 -7.17 -3.34 -25.05
CA HIS A 275 -7.33 -3.52 -26.50
C HIS A 275 -8.61 -4.31 -26.82
N PRO A 276 -9.21 -4.08 -27.99
CA PRO A 276 -10.20 -4.97 -28.57
C PRO A 276 -9.65 -6.38 -28.78
N GLU A 277 -10.50 -7.38 -28.73
CA GLU A 277 -10.12 -8.80 -28.85
C GLU A 277 -9.29 -9.14 -30.08
N GLY A 278 -9.61 -8.53 -31.23
CA GLY A 278 -8.93 -8.76 -32.49
C GLY A 278 -7.55 -8.13 -32.63
N THR A 279 -7.06 -7.37 -31.64
CA THR A 279 -5.76 -6.72 -31.69
C THR A 279 -4.63 -7.74 -31.61
N GLN A 280 -3.86 -7.88 -32.69
CA GLN A 280 -2.68 -8.76 -32.74
C GLN A 280 -1.38 -8.03 -32.40
N CYS A 281 -1.23 -6.79 -32.88
CA CYS A 281 -0.02 -5.98 -32.67
C CYS A 281 -0.40 -4.62 -32.07
N PRO A 282 -0.18 -4.41 -30.75
CA PRO A 282 -0.37 -3.11 -30.11
C PRO A 282 0.50 -2.02 -30.78
N ARG A 283 -0.04 -0.83 -30.92
CA ARG A 283 0.66 0.34 -31.49
C ARG A 283 0.38 1.57 -30.62
N GLY A 284 1.21 2.60 -30.74
CA GLY A 284 1.00 3.87 -30.05
C GLY A 284 1.40 3.87 -28.57
N THR A 285 1.98 2.78 -28.04
CA THR A 285 2.38 2.67 -26.63
C THR A 285 3.28 3.83 -26.19
N GLN A 286 4.23 4.24 -27.03
CA GLN A 286 5.15 5.32 -26.70
C GLN A 286 4.42 6.64 -26.39
N GLN A 287 3.34 6.95 -27.10
CA GLN A 287 2.56 8.17 -26.88
C GLN A 287 1.90 8.19 -25.47
N TRP A 288 1.54 7.02 -24.96
CA TRP A 288 1.04 6.88 -23.60
C TRP A 288 2.13 7.03 -22.56
N LEU A 289 3.32 6.45 -22.80
CA LEU A 289 4.46 6.48 -21.90
C LEU A 289 5.15 7.85 -21.86
N ASP A 290 5.20 8.60 -22.95
CA ASP A 290 5.81 9.93 -23.00
C ASP A 290 5.18 10.93 -22.01
N ARG A 291 3.94 10.68 -21.62
CA ARG A 291 3.18 11.56 -20.72
C ARG A 291 3.07 11.03 -19.28
N ARG A 292 3.50 9.78 -19.03
CA ARG A 292 3.29 9.08 -17.75
C ARG A 292 4.56 8.37 -17.30
N PRO A 293 5.22 8.83 -16.24
CA PRO A 293 6.39 8.15 -15.69
C PRO A 293 5.97 6.92 -14.87
N VAL A 294 5.32 5.96 -15.53
CA VAL A 294 4.86 4.71 -14.88
C VAL A 294 6.01 3.74 -14.64
N SER A 295 5.87 2.91 -13.61
CA SER A 295 6.87 1.88 -13.26
C SER A 295 6.93 0.74 -14.27
N ASP A 296 5.78 0.42 -14.89
CA ASP A 296 5.64 -0.66 -15.87
C ASP A 296 4.39 -0.41 -16.74
N HIS A 297 4.27 -1.17 -17.83
CA HIS A 297 3.07 -1.16 -18.67
C HIS A 297 2.72 -2.56 -19.20
N VAL A 298 1.44 -2.81 -19.36
CA VAL A 298 0.92 -4.11 -19.82
C VAL A 298 -0.20 -3.89 -20.85
N HIS A 299 -0.17 -4.67 -21.93
CA HIS A 299 -1.26 -4.72 -22.91
C HIS A 299 -2.20 -5.87 -22.59
N VAL A 300 -3.50 -5.62 -22.53
CA VAL A 300 -4.52 -6.58 -22.15
C VAL A 300 -5.73 -6.48 -23.07
N ARG A 301 -6.25 -7.60 -23.49
CA ARG A 301 -7.58 -7.73 -24.10
C ARG A 301 -8.50 -8.30 -23.03
N PRO A 302 -9.36 -7.48 -22.40
CA PRO A 302 -10.13 -7.87 -21.21
C PRO A 302 -11.07 -9.06 -21.44
N THR A 303 -11.48 -9.27 -22.67
CA THR A 303 -12.35 -10.41 -23.07
C THR A 303 -11.60 -11.74 -23.17
N LEU A 304 -10.27 -11.72 -23.19
CA LEU A 304 -9.44 -12.93 -23.31
C LEU A 304 -8.92 -13.39 -21.95
N ASP A 305 -9.40 -14.52 -21.46
CA ASP A 305 -8.98 -15.11 -20.18
C ASP A 305 -7.46 -15.28 -20.07
N ARG A 306 -6.79 -15.64 -21.15
CA ARG A 306 -5.31 -15.77 -21.17
C ARG A 306 -4.57 -14.46 -20.86
N ASP A 307 -5.07 -13.32 -21.34
CA ASP A 307 -4.46 -12.01 -21.10
C ASP A 307 -4.72 -11.58 -19.65
N MET A 308 -5.93 -11.81 -19.14
CA MET A 308 -6.28 -11.56 -17.75
C MET A 308 -5.51 -12.49 -16.80
N ALA A 309 -5.34 -13.75 -17.13
CA ALA A 309 -4.52 -14.71 -16.37
C ALA A 309 -3.04 -14.29 -16.35
N ARG A 310 -2.51 -13.76 -17.46
CA ARG A 310 -1.14 -13.21 -17.51
C ARG A 310 -1.01 -12.02 -16.57
N LEU A 311 -1.95 -11.06 -16.62
CA LEU A 311 -1.96 -9.92 -15.71
C LEU A 311 -2.01 -10.39 -14.25
N ALA A 312 -2.89 -11.35 -13.92
CA ALA A 312 -2.99 -11.91 -12.57
C ALA A 312 -1.66 -12.52 -12.09
N ARG A 313 -0.94 -13.25 -12.95
CA ARG A 313 0.39 -13.79 -12.59
C ARG A 313 1.43 -12.69 -12.38
N ILE A 314 1.41 -11.62 -13.16
CA ILE A 314 2.29 -10.46 -12.98
C ILE A 314 2.00 -9.82 -11.63
N GLN A 315 0.75 -9.53 -11.33
CA GLN A 315 0.32 -8.87 -10.10
C GLN A 315 0.59 -9.73 -8.85
N SER A 316 0.39 -11.04 -8.95
CA SER A 316 0.66 -11.97 -7.85
C SER A 316 2.14 -12.34 -7.68
N ARG A 317 3.03 -11.81 -8.52
CA ARG A 317 4.47 -12.16 -8.54
C ARG A 317 4.71 -13.67 -8.79
N THR A 318 3.77 -14.34 -9.47
CA THR A 318 3.89 -15.75 -9.88
C THR A 318 4.21 -15.92 -11.37
N ALA A 319 4.41 -14.81 -12.10
CA ALA A 319 4.83 -14.86 -13.49
C ALA A 319 6.24 -15.44 -13.62
N VAL A 320 6.40 -16.39 -14.54
CA VAL A 320 7.71 -16.99 -14.86
C VAL A 320 8.29 -16.30 -16.10
N GLY A 321 9.48 -15.72 -15.95
CA GLY A 321 10.23 -15.12 -17.06
C GLY A 321 11.14 -16.15 -17.73
N LEU A 322 11.04 -16.28 -19.05
CA LEU A 322 11.96 -17.10 -19.83
C LEU A 322 13.04 -16.20 -20.44
N VAL A 323 14.30 -16.41 -20.04
CA VAL A 323 15.44 -15.69 -20.62
C VAL A 323 16.07 -16.56 -21.71
N LEU A 324 16.07 -16.06 -22.93
CA LEU A 324 16.68 -16.70 -24.08
C LEU A 324 17.98 -15.98 -24.41
N ALA A 325 19.11 -16.67 -24.21
CA ALA A 325 20.44 -16.12 -24.51
C ALA A 325 20.72 -16.08 -26.02
N GLY A 326 21.55 -15.13 -26.47
CA GLY A 326 22.06 -15.10 -27.84
C GLY A 326 22.96 -16.30 -28.12
N GLY A 327 23.04 -16.76 -29.37
CA GLY A 327 23.86 -17.93 -29.73
C GLY A 327 23.95 -18.23 -31.23
N GLY A 328 23.62 -17.27 -32.08
CA GLY A 328 23.60 -17.47 -33.54
C GLY A 328 22.69 -18.65 -33.93
N ALA A 329 23.16 -19.56 -34.79
CA ALA A 329 22.37 -20.71 -35.22
C ALA A 329 21.94 -21.64 -34.05
N ARG A 330 22.69 -21.70 -32.94
CA ARG A 330 22.34 -22.46 -31.74
C ARG A 330 21.14 -21.81 -30.98
N GLY A 331 20.85 -20.57 -31.22
CA GLY A 331 19.67 -19.90 -30.66
C GLY A 331 18.34 -20.53 -31.08
N PHE A 332 18.30 -21.24 -32.22
CA PHE A 332 17.11 -21.99 -32.63
C PHE A 332 16.72 -23.14 -31.67
N ALA A 333 17.66 -23.64 -30.85
CA ALA A 333 17.36 -24.61 -29.80
C ALA A 333 16.34 -24.06 -28.79
N HIS A 334 16.30 -22.74 -28.55
CA HIS A 334 15.34 -22.09 -27.67
C HIS A 334 13.89 -22.22 -28.14
N LEU A 335 13.66 -22.31 -29.46
CA LEU A 335 12.33 -22.57 -30.03
C LEU A 335 11.81 -23.97 -29.65
N GLY A 336 12.73 -24.97 -29.61
CA GLY A 336 12.40 -26.31 -29.14
C GLY A 336 12.05 -26.34 -27.65
N ILE A 337 12.83 -25.64 -26.83
CA ILE A 337 12.58 -25.51 -25.38
C ILE A 337 11.23 -24.80 -25.14
N TYR A 338 10.97 -23.68 -25.82
CA TYR A 338 9.71 -22.95 -25.71
C TYR A 338 8.47 -23.80 -26.09
N ARG A 339 8.63 -24.72 -27.05
CA ARG A 339 7.55 -25.65 -27.43
C ARG A 339 7.32 -26.79 -26.43
N ALA A 340 8.34 -27.13 -25.65
CA ALA A 340 8.29 -28.20 -24.65
C ALA A 340 7.75 -27.73 -23.28
N LEU A 341 7.81 -26.41 -23.02
CA LEU A 341 7.23 -25.75 -21.84
C LEU A 341 5.75 -25.42 -22.06
#